data_ca94edc23aa372efc50ba74386e1fcb3
#
_entry.id   ca94edc23aa372efc50ba74386e1fcb3
#
_cell.length_a   1.000
_cell.length_b   1.000
_cell.length_c   1.000
_cell.angle_alpha   90.00
_cell.angle_beta   90.00
_cell.angle_gamma   90.00
#
_symmetry.space_group_name_H-M   'P 1'
#
loop_
_entity.id
_entity.type
_entity.pdbx_description
1 polymer ?
#
loop_
_entity_poly.entity_id
_entity_poly.type
_entity_poly.pdbx_seq_one_letter_code
_entity_poly.pdbx_strand_id
1 'polypeptide(L)'
;MQTGFFEKQIVLTPDLCGSAAALSPLAAFTIFQGVASEHAEKIGVGGAAMAKRGEFWLTVHSRVDFYGPAYLMDELTARTWPERCEGRDIRCFRSYRLTKGEQIVALGRTQWAILGSEQKILRFEQSGFPADFPFPETAAIDEPPVRFHDELAQDDLVYTHLVRATDIDMGRHMNNVVYIRLLLDCFRAKELAFGAVKRI
;
A
#
# COMPACT_ATOMS: atom_id res chain seq x y z
N MET A 1 -17.63 -3.27 19.85
CA MET A 1 -16.75 -2.07 19.72
C MET A 1 -16.01 -2.19 18.40
N GLN A 2 -16.01 -1.14 17.61
CA GLN A 2 -15.22 -1.07 16.37
C GLN A 2 -13.73 -1.02 16.78
N THR A 3 -12.92 -1.95 16.30
CA THR A 3 -11.47 -1.92 16.53
C THR A 3 -10.84 -0.94 15.55
N GLY A 4 -9.83 -0.18 15.99
CA GLY A 4 -9.11 0.78 15.12
C GLY A 4 -8.26 0.11 14.03
N PHE A 5 -8.29 -1.21 13.92
CA PHE A 5 -7.54 -1.99 12.94
C PHE A 5 -8.39 -3.06 12.29
N PHE A 6 -7.91 -3.56 11.17
CA PHE A 6 -8.48 -4.70 10.44
C PHE A 6 -7.43 -5.78 10.25
N GLU A 7 -7.84 -7.04 10.42
CA GLU A 7 -6.99 -8.20 10.19
C GLU A 7 -7.64 -9.19 9.22
N LYS A 8 -6.78 -9.86 8.45
CA LYS A 8 -7.18 -10.92 7.53
C LYS A 8 -6.11 -12.02 7.51
N GLN A 9 -6.55 -13.26 7.50
CA GLN A 9 -5.69 -14.42 7.26
C GLN A 9 -5.46 -14.58 5.76
N ILE A 10 -4.21 -14.81 5.39
CA ILE A 10 -3.76 -14.98 4.00
C ILE A 10 -2.94 -16.27 3.93
N VAL A 11 -3.31 -17.17 3.03
CA VAL A 11 -2.45 -18.30 2.67
C VAL A 11 -1.58 -17.89 1.48
N LEU A 12 -0.28 -18.11 1.54
CA LEU A 12 0.61 -17.84 0.42
C LEU A 12 0.41 -18.84 -0.71
N THR A 13 -0.33 -18.45 -1.72
CA THR A 13 -0.58 -19.21 -2.95
C THR A 13 0.51 -18.94 -4.00
N PRO A 14 0.65 -19.76 -5.06
CA PRO A 14 1.72 -19.60 -6.06
C PRO A 14 1.78 -18.22 -6.71
N ASP A 15 0.63 -17.54 -6.88
CA ASP A 15 0.53 -16.19 -7.46
C ASP A 15 1.10 -15.07 -6.55
N LEU A 16 1.23 -15.35 -5.24
CA LEU A 16 1.84 -14.45 -4.26
C LEU A 16 3.33 -14.72 -4.06
N CYS A 17 3.85 -15.79 -4.68
CA CYS A 17 5.24 -16.23 -4.49
C CYS A 17 6.12 -15.83 -5.67
N GLY A 18 7.37 -15.55 -5.37
CA GLY A 18 8.43 -15.39 -6.37
C GLY A 18 9.18 -16.70 -6.65
N SER A 19 10.32 -16.61 -7.37
CA SER A 19 11.10 -17.73 -7.87
C SER A 19 11.62 -18.71 -6.79
N ALA A 20 11.76 -18.27 -5.56
CA ALA A 20 12.20 -19.12 -4.43
C ALA A 20 11.04 -19.72 -3.65
N ALA A 21 9.82 -19.75 -4.21
CA ALA A 21 8.58 -20.09 -3.51
C ALA A 21 8.36 -19.26 -2.23
N ALA A 22 8.96 -18.08 -2.16
CA ALA A 22 8.82 -17.14 -1.05
C ALA A 22 7.92 -15.98 -1.46
N LEU A 23 7.32 -15.30 -0.47
CA LEU A 23 6.55 -14.08 -0.67
C LEU A 23 7.30 -13.11 -1.59
N SER A 24 6.67 -12.71 -2.69
CA SER A 24 7.25 -11.70 -3.57
C SER A 24 7.04 -10.29 -3.00
N PRO A 25 7.97 -9.35 -3.25
CA PRO A 25 7.74 -7.95 -2.85
C PRO A 25 6.44 -7.38 -3.43
N LEU A 26 6.13 -7.69 -4.67
CA LEU A 26 4.88 -7.25 -5.33
C LEU A 26 3.64 -7.77 -4.58
N ALA A 27 3.66 -9.02 -4.13
CA ALA A 27 2.55 -9.61 -3.38
C ALA A 27 2.32 -8.92 -2.03
N ALA A 28 3.38 -8.48 -1.35
CA ALA A 28 3.24 -7.73 -0.10
C ALA A 28 2.45 -6.43 -0.33
N PHE A 29 2.75 -5.67 -1.39
CA PHE A 29 1.98 -4.47 -1.76
C PHE A 29 0.54 -4.82 -2.14
N THR A 30 0.31 -5.90 -2.87
CA THR A 30 -1.04 -6.37 -3.24
C THR A 30 -1.87 -6.72 -2.01
N ILE A 31 -1.29 -7.47 -1.06
CA ILE A 31 -1.94 -7.82 0.21
C ILE A 31 -2.28 -6.56 1.00
N PHE A 32 -1.34 -5.63 1.14
CA PHE A 32 -1.55 -4.39 1.89
C PHE A 32 -2.63 -3.51 1.26
N GLN A 33 -2.63 -3.35 -0.07
CA GLN A 33 -3.70 -2.65 -0.79
C GLN A 33 -5.06 -3.33 -0.57
N GLY A 34 -5.11 -4.65 -0.63
CA GLY A 34 -6.35 -5.42 -0.42
C GLY A 34 -6.95 -5.21 0.97
N VAL A 35 -6.15 -5.40 2.04
CA VAL A 35 -6.65 -5.22 3.42
C VAL A 35 -6.97 -3.76 3.73
N ALA A 36 -6.28 -2.79 3.12
CA ALA A 36 -6.61 -1.37 3.23
C ALA A 36 -7.98 -1.06 2.63
N SER A 37 -8.25 -1.59 1.44
CA SER A 37 -9.53 -1.41 0.74
C SER A 37 -10.68 -2.03 1.52
N GLU A 38 -10.52 -3.27 2.00
CA GLU A 38 -11.55 -3.96 2.81
C GLU A 38 -11.84 -3.19 4.11
N HIS A 39 -10.79 -2.69 4.78
CA HIS A 39 -10.98 -1.87 5.98
C HIS A 39 -11.69 -0.56 5.68
N ALA A 40 -11.27 0.16 4.63
CA ALA A 40 -11.87 1.42 4.23
C ALA A 40 -13.36 1.27 3.90
N GLU A 41 -13.77 0.19 3.22
CA GLU A 41 -15.18 -0.12 2.97
C GLU A 41 -15.96 -0.34 4.27
N LYS A 42 -15.40 -1.10 5.24
CA LYS A 42 -16.03 -1.37 6.54
C LYS A 42 -16.26 -0.10 7.38
N ILE A 43 -15.39 0.88 7.27
CA ILE A 43 -15.51 2.16 7.98
C ILE A 43 -16.24 3.25 7.18
N GLY A 44 -16.74 2.93 5.97
CA GLY A 44 -17.58 3.84 5.18
C GLY A 44 -16.81 4.88 4.36
N VAL A 45 -15.49 4.72 4.21
CA VAL A 45 -14.63 5.60 3.38
C VAL A 45 -13.88 4.83 2.29
N GLY A 46 -14.42 3.70 1.89
CA GLY A 46 -13.89 2.90 0.77
C GLY A 46 -14.24 3.50 -0.59
N GLY A 47 -13.72 2.86 -1.64
CA GLY A 47 -13.83 3.34 -3.01
C GLY A 47 -15.26 3.59 -3.47
N ALA A 48 -16.20 2.72 -3.09
CA ALA A 48 -17.61 2.89 -3.46
C ALA A 48 -18.28 4.09 -2.78
N ALA A 49 -17.99 4.33 -1.51
CA ALA A 49 -18.52 5.47 -0.76
C ALA A 49 -17.91 6.79 -1.24
N MET A 50 -16.59 6.79 -1.50
CA MET A 50 -15.87 7.95 -2.03
C MET A 50 -16.35 8.34 -3.43
N ALA A 51 -16.51 7.36 -4.33
CA ALA A 51 -16.95 7.58 -5.70
C ALA A 51 -18.35 8.24 -5.77
N LYS A 52 -19.27 7.92 -4.85
CA LYS A 52 -20.59 8.57 -4.76
C LYS A 52 -20.50 10.07 -4.45
N ARG A 53 -19.41 10.52 -3.83
CA ARG A 53 -19.14 11.93 -3.54
C ARG A 53 -18.24 12.59 -4.59
N GLY A 54 -17.84 11.84 -5.63
CA GLY A 54 -16.87 12.32 -6.63
C GLY A 54 -15.45 12.45 -6.04
N GLU A 55 -15.15 11.67 -5.04
CA GLU A 55 -13.87 11.67 -4.33
C GLU A 55 -13.14 10.35 -4.53
N PHE A 56 -11.81 10.36 -4.36
CA PHE A 56 -11.03 9.12 -4.32
C PHE A 56 -9.72 9.28 -3.56
N TRP A 57 -9.23 8.15 -3.07
CA TRP A 57 -7.92 8.08 -2.43
C TRP A 57 -6.81 8.06 -3.47
N LEU A 58 -5.86 8.98 -3.32
CA LEU A 58 -4.65 9.06 -4.12
C LEU A 58 -3.45 8.64 -3.26
N THR A 59 -2.74 7.61 -3.67
CA THR A 59 -1.48 7.22 -3.02
C THR A 59 -0.40 8.23 -3.39
N VAL A 60 0.28 8.77 -2.39
CA VAL A 60 1.36 9.75 -2.54
C VAL A 60 2.72 9.11 -2.34
N HIS A 61 2.82 8.20 -1.38
CA HIS A 61 4.05 7.51 -1.03
C HIS A 61 3.71 6.13 -0.47
N SER A 62 4.54 5.15 -0.78
CA SER A 62 4.43 3.80 -0.23
C SER A 62 5.81 3.31 0.18
N ARG A 63 5.89 2.64 1.33
CA ARG A 63 7.09 1.97 1.80
C ARG A 63 6.73 0.63 2.40
N VAL A 64 7.53 -0.38 2.08
CA VAL A 64 7.47 -1.71 2.70
C VAL A 64 8.88 -2.14 3.07
N ASP A 65 9.07 -2.49 4.35
CA ASP A 65 10.29 -3.04 4.90
C ASP A 65 10.10 -4.55 5.14
N PHE A 66 11.03 -5.38 4.68
CA PHE A 66 11.00 -6.83 4.77
C PHE A 66 11.96 -7.31 5.85
N TYR A 67 11.48 -8.15 6.78
CA TYR A 67 12.22 -8.62 7.95
C TYR A 67 12.54 -10.11 7.93
N GLY A 68 11.63 -10.91 7.37
CA GLY A 68 11.81 -12.35 7.33
C GLY A 68 11.11 -13.00 6.14
N PRO A 69 11.51 -14.22 5.76
CA PRO A 69 10.87 -14.94 4.69
C PRO A 69 9.53 -15.53 5.13
N ALA A 70 8.63 -15.65 4.17
CA ALA A 70 7.45 -16.49 4.25
C ALA A 70 7.37 -17.27 2.94
N TYR A 71 6.95 -18.52 2.99
CA TYR A 71 7.02 -19.45 1.87
C TYR A 71 5.64 -19.94 1.44
N LEU A 72 5.60 -20.55 0.27
CA LEU A 72 4.39 -21.19 -0.28
C LEU A 72 3.67 -22.01 0.78
N MET A 73 2.35 -21.83 0.88
CA MET A 73 1.42 -22.45 1.84
C MET A 73 1.57 -21.98 3.28
N ASP A 74 2.46 -21.02 3.58
CA ASP A 74 2.47 -20.38 4.90
C ASP A 74 1.16 -19.59 5.12
N GLU A 75 0.67 -19.65 6.35
CA GLU A 75 -0.46 -18.84 6.81
C GLU A 75 0.07 -17.55 7.44
N LEU A 76 -0.38 -16.42 6.90
CA LEU A 76 0.03 -15.08 7.34
C LEU A 76 -1.18 -14.31 7.89
N THR A 77 -0.92 -13.45 8.87
CA THR A 77 -1.88 -12.45 9.33
C THR A 77 -1.50 -11.10 8.77
N ALA A 78 -2.35 -10.53 7.92
CA ALA A 78 -2.23 -9.17 7.41
C ALA A 78 -3.09 -8.22 8.25
N ARG A 79 -2.46 -7.25 8.91
CA ARG A 79 -3.13 -6.22 9.71
C ARG A 79 -2.91 -4.84 9.10
N THR A 80 -3.93 -3.98 9.15
CA THR A 80 -3.85 -2.58 8.72
C THR A 80 -4.65 -1.67 9.63
N TRP A 81 -4.18 -0.43 9.77
CA TRP A 81 -4.89 0.63 10.50
C TRP A 81 -4.55 2.01 9.93
N PRO A 82 -5.51 2.94 9.89
CA PRO A 82 -5.22 4.34 9.63
C PRO A 82 -4.49 4.93 10.84
N GLU A 83 -3.54 5.81 10.59
CA GLU A 83 -2.88 6.60 11.63
C GLU A 83 -3.73 7.83 11.93
N ARG A 84 -3.58 8.40 13.14
CA ARG A 84 -4.30 9.61 13.54
C ARG A 84 -3.96 10.74 12.58
N CYS A 85 -5.01 11.43 12.13
CA CYS A 85 -4.95 12.59 11.26
C CYS A 85 -5.64 13.77 11.97
N GLU A 86 -5.06 14.95 11.88
CA GLU A 86 -5.73 16.17 12.29
C GLU A 86 -6.68 16.68 11.20
N GLY A 87 -7.76 17.38 11.62
CA GLY A 87 -8.80 17.80 10.65
C GLY A 87 -8.26 18.63 9.48
N ARG A 88 -7.18 19.41 9.71
CA ARG A 88 -6.55 20.27 8.69
C ARG A 88 -5.58 19.54 7.76
N ASP A 89 -5.23 18.31 8.07
CA ASP A 89 -4.27 17.54 7.29
C ASP A 89 -4.80 17.26 5.88
N ILE A 90 -3.92 17.38 4.91
CA ILE A 90 -4.17 17.04 3.50
C ILE A 90 -3.46 15.74 3.11
N ARG A 91 -2.76 15.12 4.07
CA ARG A 91 -2.05 13.85 3.91
C ARG A 91 -2.40 12.97 5.10
N CYS A 92 -2.83 11.75 4.81
CA CYS A 92 -3.18 10.75 5.80
C CYS A 92 -2.22 9.57 5.68
N PHE A 93 -1.95 8.90 6.78
CA PHE A 93 -1.09 7.73 6.78
C PHE A 93 -1.90 6.47 7.12
N ARG A 94 -1.43 5.37 6.61
CA ARG A 94 -1.93 4.03 6.93
C ARG A 94 -0.77 3.09 7.13
N SER A 95 -0.83 2.35 8.21
CA SER A 95 0.16 1.36 8.61
C SER A 95 -0.30 -0.05 8.30
N TYR A 96 0.69 -0.94 8.09
CA TYR A 96 0.48 -2.35 7.78
C TYR A 96 1.48 -3.22 8.51
N ARG A 97 1.05 -4.42 8.86
CA ARG A 97 1.90 -5.48 9.41
C ARG A 97 1.51 -6.81 8.79
N LEU A 98 2.50 -7.55 8.33
CA LEU A 98 2.36 -8.92 7.86
C LEU A 98 3.17 -9.82 8.77
N THR A 99 2.55 -10.82 9.38
CA THR A 99 3.21 -11.73 10.32
C THR A 99 2.93 -13.19 9.97
N LYS A 100 3.87 -14.08 10.34
CA LYS A 100 3.74 -15.53 10.39
C LYS A 100 3.85 -15.95 11.86
N GLY A 101 2.71 -16.23 12.50
CA GLY A 101 2.66 -16.31 13.95
C GLY A 101 3.16 -15.01 14.59
N GLU A 102 4.18 -15.10 15.44
CA GLU A 102 4.80 -13.92 16.09
C GLU A 102 5.88 -13.24 15.23
N GLN A 103 6.37 -13.92 14.20
CA GLN A 103 7.42 -13.38 13.34
C GLN A 103 6.89 -12.27 12.42
N ILE A 104 7.53 -11.11 12.45
CA ILE A 104 7.27 -10.05 11.47
C ILE A 104 7.89 -10.47 10.13
N VAL A 105 7.07 -10.51 9.09
CA VAL A 105 7.48 -10.77 7.71
C VAL A 105 7.73 -9.44 7.00
N ALA A 106 6.78 -8.51 7.09
CA ALA A 106 6.90 -7.18 6.50
C ALA A 106 6.12 -6.14 7.31
N LEU A 107 6.62 -4.92 7.31
CA LEU A 107 5.92 -3.72 7.76
C LEU A 107 5.71 -2.79 6.57
N GLY A 108 4.58 -2.11 6.54
CA GLY A 108 4.28 -1.15 5.49
C GLY A 108 3.73 0.15 6.05
N ARG A 109 3.95 1.24 5.33
CA ARG A 109 3.35 2.54 5.57
C ARG A 109 3.05 3.22 4.25
N THR A 110 1.83 3.70 4.08
CA THR A 110 1.43 4.47 2.91
C THR A 110 0.94 5.85 3.30
N GLN A 111 1.25 6.83 2.47
CA GLN A 111 0.74 8.19 2.58
C GLN A 111 -0.30 8.41 1.49
N TRP A 112 -1.45 8.98 1.87
CA TRP A 112 -2.60 9.19 1.03
C TRP A 112 -3.04 10.65 1.02
N ALA A 113 -3.64 11.08 -0.08
CA ALA A 113 -4.41 12.29 -0.17
C ALA A 113 -5.83 11.96 -0.65
N ILE A 114 -6.78 12.84 -0.37
CA ILE A 114 -8.13 12.73 -0.89
C ILE A 114 -8.27 13.75 -2.01
N LEU A 115 -8.60 13.27 -3.20
CA LEU A 115 -8.88 14.12 -4.34
C LEU A 115 -10.39 14.26 -4.49
N GLY A 116 -10.90 15.50 -4.50
CA GLY A 116 -12.30 15.82 -4.69
C GLY A 116 -12.68 15.99 -6.16
N SER A 117 -13.96 16.21 -6.42
CA SER A 117 -14.57 16.31 -7.76
C SER A 117 -13.96 17.40 -8.66
N GLU A 118 -13.42 18.47 -8.07
CA GLU A 118 -12.74 19.56 -8.80
C GLU A 118 -11.22 19.33 -8.95
N GLN A 119 -10.75 18.10 -8.76
CA GLN A 119 -9.32 17.75 -8.75
C GLN A 119 -8.51 18.51 -7.67
N LYS A 120 -9.17 18.96 -6.61
CA LYS A 120 -8.54 19.61 -5.47
C LYS A 120 -8.30 18.60 -4.35
N ILE A 121 -7.14 18.71 -3.71
CA ILE A 121 -6.85 17.94 -2.50
C ILE A 121 -7.73 18.44 -1.36
N LEU A 122 -8.48 17.54 -0.75
CA LEU A 122 -9.35 17.82 0.38
C LEU A 122 -8.59 17.68 1.70
N ARG A 123 -9.08 18.39 2.72
CA ARG A 123 -8.64 18.20 4.11
C ARG A 123 -9.28 16.95 4.70
N PHE A 124 -8.66 16.36 5.69
CA PHE A 124 -9.15 15.15 6.35
C PHE A 124 -10.56 15.33 6.92
N GLU A 125 -10.88 16.47 7.53
CA GLU A 125 -12.21 16.80 8.06
C GLU A 125 -13.34 16.75 7.02
N GLN A 126 -12.99 16.82 5.73
CA GLN A 126 -13.92 16.75 4.61
C GLN A 126 -14.13 15.34 4.07
N SER A 127 -13.38 14.35 4.57
CA SER A 127 -13.33 12.98 4.02
C SER A 127 -14.56 12.12 4.33
N GLY A 128 -15.41 12.54 5.26
CA GLY A 128 -16.48 11.69 5.79
C GLY A 128 -15.95 10.55 6.69
N PHE A 129 -14.70 10.62 7.15
CA PHE A 129 -14.14 9.67 8.09
C PHE A 129 -14.89 9.77 9.44
N PRO A 130 -15.23 8.64 10.11
CA PRO A 130 -15.96 8.69 11.38
C PRO A 130 -15.22 9.49 12.43
N ALA A 131 -15.89 10.46 13.06
CA ALA A 131 -15.29 11.37 14.05
C ALA A 131 -14.81 10.65 15.33
N ASP A 132 -15.49 9.54 15.68
CA ASP A 132 -15.24 8.72 16.87
C ASP A 132 -14.38 7.48 16.57
N PHE A 133 -13.71 7.44 15.41
CA PHE A 133 -12.88 6.30 15.04
C PHE A 133 -11.73 6.11 16.03
N PRO A 134 -11.54 4.89 16.59
CA PRO A 134 -10.53 4.62 17.61
C PRO A 134 -9.15 4.42 16.97
N PHE A 135 -8.48 5.51 16.61
CA PHE A 135 -7.15 5.44 15.99
C PHE A 135 -6.13 4.76 16.93
N PRO A 136 -5.41 3.73 16.45
CA PRO A 136 -4.23 3.24 17.15
C PRO A 136 -3.16 4.33 17.27
N GLU A 137 -2.40 4.32 18.39
CA GLU A 137 -1.42 5.38 18.67
C GLU A 137 -0.08 5.21 17.94
N THR A 138 0.20 4.01 17.44
CA THR A 138 1.53 3.67 16.88
C THR A 138 1.52 3.50 15.38
N ALA A 139 2.49 4.11 14.69
CA ALA A 139 2.82 3.79 13.30
C ALA A 139 3.57 2.44 13.22
N ALA A 140 3.45 1.72 12.10
CA ALA A 140 4.25 0.51 11.86
C ALA A 140 5.71 0.85 11.53
N ILE A 141 5.93 2.02 10.96
CA ILE A 141 7.24 2.57 10.58
C ILE A 141 7.26 4.04 11.02
N ASP A 142 8.11 4.38 11.98
CA ASP A 142 8.17 5.74 12.56
C ASP A 142 8.92 6.74 11.66
N GLU A 143 9.81 6.24 10.80
CA GLU A 143 10.61 7.10 9.92
C GLU A 143 9.72 7.89 8.94
N PRO A 144 10.02 9.19 8.73
CA PRO A 144 9.28 10.01 7.79
C PRO A 144 9.47 9.53 6.35
N PRO A 145 8.52 9.85 5.43
CA PRO A 145 8.68 9.56 4.01
C PRO A 145 9.96 10.20 3.45
N VAL A 146 10.69 9.43 2.66
CA VAL A 146 11.86 9.95 1.94
C VAL A 146 11.40 10.85 0.80
N ARG A 147 12.05 12.00 0.63
CA ARG A 147 11.87 12.85 -0.55
C ARG A 147 12.84 12.40 -1.63
N PHE A 148 12.30 12.12 -2.80
CA PHE A 148 13.11 11.89 -3.99
C PHE A 148 13.35 13.23 -4.71
N HIS A 149 14.54 13.44 -5.22
CA HIS A 149 14.87 14.59 -6.05
C HIS A 149 14.89 14.14 -7.51
N ASP A 150 14.23 14.90 -8.39
CA ASP A 150 14.16 14.64 -9.83
C ASP A 150 15.41 15.22 -10.53
N GLU A 151 16.57 14.66 -10.25
CA GLU A 151 17.83 15.01 -10.90
C GLU A 151 18.28 13.90 -11.86
N LEU A 152 17.35 13.42 -12.72
CA LEU A 152 17.60 12.35 -13.66
C LEU A 152 18.02 12.91 -15.02
N ALA A 153 19.10 12.36 -15.59
CA ALA A 153 19.53 12.61 -16.97
C ALA A 153 18.86 11.62 -17.94
N GLN A 154 18.91 11.92 -19.24
CA GLN A 154 18.36 11.04 -20.26
C GLN A 154 19.00 9.64 -20.24
N ASP A 155 20.28 9.56 -19.89
CA ASP A 155 21.04 8.29 -19.82
C ASP A 155 20.67 7.43 -18.59
N ASP A 156 19.88 7.97 -17.65
CA ASP A 156 19.36 7.23 -16.49
C ASP A 156 18.10 6.44 -16.83
N LEU A 157 17.58 6.54 -18.05
CA LEU A 157 16.42 5.79 -18.51
C LEU A 157 16.76 4.31 -18.69
N VAL A 158 16.28 3.47 -17.76
CA VAL A 158 16.55 2.02 -17.77
C VAL A 158 15.38 1.18 -18.29
N TYR A 159 14.16 1.73 -18.28
CA TYR A 159 12.96 0.99 -18.66
C TYR A 159 11.85 1.92 -19.14
N THR A 160 11.12 1.50 -20.16
CA THR A 160 9.94 2.21 -20.68
C THR A 160 8.76 1.25 -20.75
N HIS A 161 7.61 1.64 -20.21
CA HIS A 161 6.38 0.87 -20.23
C HIS A 161 5.26 1.64 -20.96
N LEU A 162 4.60 0.96 -21.90
CA LEU A 162 3.37 1.47 -22.48
C LEU A 162 2.19 0.99 -21.64
N VAL A 163 1.48 1.94 -21.00
CA VAL A 163 0.30 1.63 -20.18
C VAL A 163 -0.73 0.81 -20.95
N ARG A 164 -1.18 -0.30 -20.38
CA ARG A 164 -2.12 -1.25 -20.95
C ARG A 164 -3.46 -1.24 -20.21
N ALA A 165 -4.47 -1.81 -20.80
CA ALA A 165 -5.80 -1.90 -20.18
C ALA A 165 -5.79 -2.61 -18.80
N THR A 166 -4.89 -3.60 -18.64
CA THR A 166 -4.72 -4.33 -17.36
C THR A 166 -3.99 -3.55 -16.27
N ASP A 167 -3.39 -2.42 -16.60
CA ASP A 167 -2.72 -1.56 -15.64
C ASP A 167 -3.69 -0.58 -14.96
N ILE A 168 -4.88 -0.40 -15.56
CA ILE A 168 -5.87 0.58 -15.12
C ILE A 168 -6.83 -0.05 -14.12
N ASP A 169 -7.01 0.61 -12.99
CA ASP A 169 -7.92 0.20 -11.93
C ASP A 169 -9.35 0.79 -12.10
N MET A 170 -10.22 0.48 -11.12
CA MET A 170 -11.60 0.98 -11.09
C MET A 170 -11.71 2.50 -11.02
N GLY A 171 -10.68 3.19 -10.54
CA GLY A 171 -10.57 4.65 -10.48
C GLY A 171 -10.14 5.29 -11.81
N ARG A 172 -9.94 4.48 -12.86
CA ARG A 172 -9.41 4.89 -14.18
C ARG A 172 -7.99 5.48 -14.12
N HIS A 173 -7.22 5.09 -13.12
CA HIS A 173 -5.82 5.42 -12.97
C HIS A 173 -4.98 4.16 -13.02
N MET A 174 -3.68 4.31 -13.28
CA MET A 174 -2.76 3.19 -13.18
C MET A 174 -2.72 2.72 -11.72
N ASN A 175 -2.98 1.42 -11.49
CA ASN A 175 -3.05 0.84 -10.15
C ASN A 175 -1.71 1.01 -9.43
N ASN A 176 -1.76 1.33 -8.14
CA ASN A 176 -0.56 1.60 -7.33
C ASN A 176 0.44 0.42 -7.34
N VAL A 177 -0.06 -0.81 -7.36
CA VAL A 177 0.79 -2.01 -7.40
C VAL A 177 1.51 -2.16 -8.74
N VAL A 178 0.97 -1.60 -9.82
CA VAL A 178 1.63 -1.60 -11.14
C VAL A 178 2.92 -0.79 -11.10
N TYR A 179 2.97 0.34 -10.40
CA TYR A 179 4.22 1.10 -10.22
C TYR A 179 5.33 0.26 -9.57
N ILE A 180 4.96 -0.56 -8.57
CA ILE A 180 5.91 -1.47 -7.91
C ILE A 180 6.35 -2.57 -8.86
N ARG A 181 5.43 -3.13 -9.67
CA ARG A 181 5.78 -4.09 -10.71
C ARG A 181 6.77 -3.49 -11.70
N LEU A 182 6.51 -2.29 -12.22
CA LEU A 182 7.38 -1.63 -13.18
C LEU A 182 8.76 -1.33 -12.60
N LEU A 183 8.83 -0.93 -11.32
CA LEU A 183 10.11 -0.79 -10.62
C LEU A 183 10.89 -2.11 -10.58
N LEU A 184 10.22 -3.21 -10.26
CA LEU A 184 10.86 -4.53 -10.24
C LEU A 184 11.22 -5.04 -11.64
N ASP A 185 10.46 -4.67 -12.67
CA ASP A 185 10.71 -5.01 -14.08
C ASP A 185 11.94 -4.28 -14.66
N CYS A 186 12.47 -3.25 -13.99
CA CYS A 186 13.77 -2.64 -14.33
C CYS A 186 14.93 -3.62 -14.17
N PHE A 187 14.75 -4.69 -13.39
CA PHE A 187 15.78 -5.71 -13.12
C PHE A 187 15.51 -6.98 -13.92
N ARG A 188 16.56 -7.56 -14.52
CA ARG A 188 16.45 -8.88 -15.15
C ARG A 188 16.30 -9.96 -14.08
N ALA A 189 15.71 -11.10 -14.46
CA ALA A 189 15.45 -12.22 -13.53
C ALA A 189 16.68 -12.74 -12.76
N LYS A 190 17.88 -12.50 -13.29
CA LYS A 190 19.16 -12.91 -12.66
C LYS A 190 19.77 -11.82 -11.77
N GLU A 191 19.27 -10.59 -11.84
CA GLU A 191 19.86 -9.42 -11.16
C GLU A 191 19.21 -9.16 -9.80
N LEU A 192 17.95 -9.56 -9.62
CA LEU A 192 17.20 -9.31 -8.39
C LEU A 192 16.78 -10.62 -7.73
N ALA A 193 17.41 -10.94 -6.61
CA ALA A 193 16.93 -11.98 -5.71
C ALA A 193 15.93 -11.37 -4.71
N PHE A 194 14.66 -11.71 -4.82
CA PHE A 194 13.61 -11.13 -3.97
C PHE A 194 13.88 -11.30 -2.46
N GLY A 195 14.53 -12.38 -2.04
CA GLY A 195 14.94 -12.58 -0.64
C GLY A 195 16.00 -11.58 -0.14
N ALA A 196 16.69 -10.88 -1.04
CA ALA A 196 17.65 -9.84 -0.69
C ALA A 196 17.01 -8.44 -0.57
N VAL A 197 15.77 -8.27 -1.03
CA VAL A 197 15.05 -7.00 -0.92
C VAL A 197 14.74 -6.72 0.54
N LYS A 198 15.26 -5.61 1.06
CA LYS A 198 15.04 -5.18 2.45
C LYS A 198 13.99 -4.06 2.54
N ARG A 199 13.87 -3.26 1.48
CA ARG A 199 12.95 -2.12 1.43
C ARG A 199 12.60 -1.76 -0.01
N ILE A 200 11.38 -1.38 -0.22
CA ILE A 200 10.85 -0.69 -1.39
C ILE A 200 10.06 0.53 -0.93
#